data_ef3c3d4aface3158158855a688ea015c
#
_entry.id   ef3c3d4aface3158158855a688ea015c
#
_cell.length_a   1.000
_cell.length_b   1.000
_cell.length_c   1.000
_cell.angle_alpha   90.00
_cell.angle_beta   90.00
_cell.angle_gamma   90.00
#
_symmetry.space_group_name_H-M   'P 1'
#
loop_
_entity.id
_entity.type
_entity.pdbx_description
1 polymer ?
#
loop_
_entity_poly.entity_id
_entity_poly.type
_entity_poly.pdbx_seq_one_letter_code
_entity_poly.pdbx_strand_id
1 'polypeptide(L)'
;MAVTTIQFSFPGLAGVCAVFTTAASGPEKGNLAYNVSKDPEAVLANRLSLKDQLGFTSWHSLKQVHGTDMAFEPASVALEERSSQEADGSATSVPGQALVIKTADCQPILIAHESGKYVAALHVGWRGNVLEFPQKGVTAFCEGYGVSPEELLAVRGPSMGPGESEFTNFEMEFGDRFRDFFDPATQTVNLWRLTVAQLRQAGLRRERIFSLDLCTVSLPEFHSYRRDKADSGRQASLIWMR
;
A
#
# COMPACT_ATOMS: atom_id res chain seq x y z
N MET A 1 23.83 -1.79 -4.89
CA MET A 1 23.47 -1.33 -3.54
C MET A 1 22.08 -1.85 -3.22
N ALA A 2 21.84 -2.32 -1.98
CA ALA A 2 20.54 -2.82 -1.56
C ALA A 2 19.50 -1.71 -1.49
N VAL A 3 18.23 -2.05 -1.74
CA VAL A 3 17.09 -1.12 -1.57
C VAL A 3 16.88 -0.86 -0.08
N THR A 4 16.81 0.39 0.32
CA THR A 4 16.57 0.75 1.73
C THR A 4 15.12 0.48 2.11
N THR A 5 14.92 -0.09 3.31
CA THR A 5 13.62 -0.54 3.79
C THR A 5 13.32 -0.05 5.20
N ILE A 6 12.03 0.18 5.47
CA ILE A 6 11.46 0.39 6.80
C ILE A 6 10.66 -0.85 7.15
N GLN A 7 10.97 -1.51 8.25
CA GLN A 7 10.24 -2.68 8.74
C GLN A 7 9.20 -2.25 9.76
N PHE A 8 8.02 -2.84 9.67
CA PHE A 8 6.97 -2.71 10.68
C PHE A 8 6.67 -4.08 11.28
N SER A 9 6.59 -4.15 12.60
CA SER A 9 6.26 -5.38 13.32
C SER A 9 4.85 -5.28 13.89
N PHE A 10 3.95 -6.12 13.42
CA PHE A 10 2.62 -6.22 14.02
C PHE A 10 2.73 -6.77 15.45
N PRO A 11 2.11 -6.14 16.46
CA PRO A 11 2.12 -6.65 17.81
C PRO A 11 1.58 -8.09 17.89
N GLY A 12 2.35 -8.99 18.50
CA GLY A 12 1.97 -10.39 18.68
C GLY A 12 2.12 -11.29 17.44
N LEU A 13 2.55 -10.77 16.28
CA LEU A 13 2.63 -11.51 15.01
C LEU A 13 4.07 -11.62 14.49
N ALA A 14 4.96 -12.27 15.24
CA ALA A 14 6.37 -12.44 14.86
C ALA A 14 6.59 -13.16 13.51
N GLY A 15 5.62 -13.96 13.05
CA GLY A 15 5.63 -14.66 11.77
C GLY A 15 5.19 -13.82 10.58
N VAL A 16 4.63 -12.62 10.79
CA VAL A 16 4.18 -11.73 9.71
C VAL A 16 5.20 -10.62 9.50
N CYS A 17 5.67 -10.50 8.27
CA CYS A 17 6.62 -9.46 7.83
C CYS A 17 5.89 -8.37 7.07
N ALA A 18 6.09 -7.10 7.46
CA ALA A 18 5.58 -5.93 6.78
C ALA A 18 6.73 -4.95 6.51
N VAL A 19 6.93 -4.58 5.26
CA VAL A 19 8.09 -3.79 4.83
C VAL A 19 7.66 -2.70 3.85
N PHE A 20 8.23 -1.51 4.01
CA PHE A 20 8.06 -0.37 3.11
C PHE A 20 9.44 0.01 2.53
N THR A 21 9.59 0.05 1.21
CA THR A 21 10.84 0.49 0.59
C THR A 21 10.89 2.00 0.47
N THR A 22 12.10 2.53 0.31
CA THR A 22 12.33 3.96 0.13
C THR A 22 13.08 4.25 -1.18
N ALA A 23 13.15 5.50 -1.58
CA ALA A 23 13.91 6.00 -2.71
C ALA A 23 15.36 6.42 -2.33
N ALA A 24 15.83 6.04 -1.13
CA ALA A 24 17.11 6.49 -0.60
C ALA A 24 18.33 5.77 -1.23
N SER A 25 18.13 4.60 -1.84
CA SER A 25 19.22 3.80 -2.41
C SER A 25 18.74 2.85 -3.51
N GLY A 26 19.69 2.30 -4.26
CA GLY A 26 19.44 1.42 -5.39
C GLY A 26 19.43 2.15 -6.74
N PRO A 27 19.57 1.41 -7.87
CA PRO A 27 19.41 1.97 -9.20
C PRO A 27 18.04 2.67 -9.36
N GLU A 28 17.97 3.73 -10.17
CA GLU A 28 16.77 4.57 -10.31
C GLU A 28 16.11 4.92 -8.94
N LYS A 29 16.91 5.20 -7.91
CA LYS A 29 16.44 5.48 -6.54
C LYS A 29 15.57 4.35 -5.97
N GLY A 30 15.88 3.09 -6.26
CA GLY A 30 15.12 1.95 -5.76
C GLY A 30 13.74 1.77 -6.41
N ASN A 31 13.52 2.29 -7.62
CA ASN A 31 12.27 2.11 -8.34
C ASN A 31 11.95 0.61 -8.57
N LEU A 32 10.73 0.20 -8.26
CA LEU A 32 10.27 -1.19 -8.34
C LEU A 32 9.19 -1.43 -9.42
N ALA A 33 8.89 -0.40 -10.23
CA ALA A 33 7.81 -0.45 -11.22
C ALA A 33 8.32 -0.29 -12.65
N TYR A 34 8.15 -1.32 -13.46
CA TYR A 34 8.54 -1.31 -14.89
C TYR A 34 7.81 -0.30 -15.76
N ASN A 35 6.55 0.04 -15.42
CA ASN A 35 5.71 0.91 -16.24
C ASN A 35 6.10 2.40 -16.17
N VAL A 36 6.98 2.78 -15.25
CA VAL A 36 7.48 4.16 -15.09
C VAL A 36 9.01 4.22 -15.16
N SER A 37 9.68 3.09 -15.36
CA SER A 37 11.13 3.02 -15.48
C SER A 37 11.60 3.35 -16.90
N LYS A 38 12.74 4.02 -16.96
CA LYS A 38 13.54 4.21 -18.19
C LYS A 38 14.59 3.10 -18.38
N ASP A 39 14.86 2.35 -17.29
CA ASP A 39 15.84 1.26 -17.22
C ASP A 39 15.23 0.00 -16.58
N PRO A 40 14.66 -0.92 -17.36
CA PRO A 40 14.10 -2.17 -16.85
C PRO A 40 15.08 -3.05 -16.08
N GLU A 41 16.37 -2.99 -16.41
CA GLU A 41 17.41 -3.77 -15.71
C GLU A 41 17.61 -3.24 -14.28
N ALA A 42 17.52 -1.92 -14.09
CA ALA A 42 17.54 -1.31 -12.76
C ALA A 42 16.38 -1.79 -11.88
N VAL A 43 15.17 -1.91 -12.45
CA VAL A 43 14.01 -2.42 -11.73
C VAL A 43 14.20 -3.88 -11.32
N LEU A 44 14.71 -4.72 -12.25
CA LEU A 44 14.99 -6.11 -11.95
C LEU A 44 16.06 -6.24 -10.86
N ALA A 45 17.15 -5.49 -10.95
CA ALA A 45 18.20 -5.50 -9.93
C ALA A 45 17.67 -5.11 -8.55
N ASN A 46 16.78 -4.11 -8.46
CA ASN A 46 16.13 -3.72 -7.22
C ASN A 46 15.24 -4.83 -6.66
N ARG A 47 14.43 -5.49 -7.49
CA ARG A 47 13.54 -6.59 -7.08
C ARG A 47 14.31 -7.82 -6.60
N LEU A 48 15.39 -8.21 -7.31
CA LEU A 48 16.28 -9.29 -6.91
C LEU A 48 16.96 -8.98 -5.58
N SER A 49 17.54 -7.78 -5.44
CA SER A 49 18.17 -7.34 -4.20
C SER A 49 17.17 -7.36 -3.02
N LEU A 50 15.93 -6.97 -3.25
CA LEU A 50 14.88 -6.96 -2.23
C LEU A 50 14.50 -8.40 -1.82
N LYS A 51 14.40 -9.33 -2.79
CA LYS A 51 14.13 -10.74 -2.52
C LYS A 51 15.23 -11.37 -1.67
N ASP A 52 16.48 -11.14 -2.03
CA ASP A 52 17.64 -11.65 -1.30
C ASP A 52 17.71 -11.09 0.13
N GLN A 53 17.42 -9.80 0.29
CA GLN A 53 17.45 -9.12 1.59
C GLN A 53 16.33 -9.58 2.52
N LEU A 54 15.13 -9.82 2.01
CA LEU A 54 13.91 -10.06 2.79
C LEU A 54 13.55 -11.55 2.92
N GLY A 55 14.03 -12.40 2.01
CA GLY A 55 13.88 -13.86 2.08
C GLY A 55 12.50 -14.39 1.79
N PHE A 56 11.61 -13.64 1.13
CA PHE A 56 10.35 -14.19 0.65
C PHE A 56 10.59 -15.16 -0.52
N THR A 57 9.75 -16.18 -0.65
CA THR A 57 9.94 -17.24 -1.65
C THR A 57 9.34 -16.88 -3.00
N SER A 58 8.20 -16.20 -3.00
CA SER A 58 7.48 -15.79 -4.19
C SER A 58 6.97 -14.36 -4.08
N TRP A 59 6.70 -13.74 -5.23
CA TRP A 59 6.29 -12.36 -5.38
C TRP A 59 4.95 -12.29 -6.12
N HIS A 60 4.02 -11.49 -5.60
CA HIS A 60 2.81 -11.15 -6.33
C HIS A 60 2.64 -9.63 -6.34
N SER A 61 2.46 -9.05 -7.51
CA SER A 61 2.11 -7.65 -7.67
C SER A 61 0.98 -7.49 -8.68
N LEU A 62 0.21 -6.42 -8.55
CA LEU A 62 -0.97 -6.14 -9.35
C LEU A 62 -0.69 -5.09 -10.45
N LYS A 63 -1.52 -5.07 -11.50
CA LYS A 63 -1.76 -3.90 -12.32
C LYS A 63 -2.81 -3.05 -11.62
N GLN A 64 -2.35 -2.10 -10.79
CA GLN A 64 -3.18 -1.21 -9.99
C GLN A 64 -3.91 -0.23 -10.89
N VAL A 65 -5.24 -0.15 -10.78
CA VAL A 65 -6.13 0.63 -11.65
C VAL A 65 -6.96 1.68 -10.87
N HIS A 66 -6.68 1.84 -9.57
CA HIS A 66 -7.41 2.72 -8.65
C HIS A 66 -8.89 2.33 -8.48
N GLY A 67 -9.16 1.03 -8.57
CA GLY A 67 -10.48 0.42 -8.34
C GLY A 67 -10.65 -0.09 -6.91
N THR A 68 -11.50 -1.12 -6.77
CA THR A 68 -11.81 -1.74 -5.47
C THR A 68 -11.75 -3.27 -5.50
N ASP A 69 -11.26 -3.85 -6.59
CA ASP A 69 -11.20 -5.29 -6.75
C ASP A 69 -10.06 -5.90 -5.92
N MET A 70 -10.33 -7.10 -5.40
CA MET A 70 -9.41 -7.91 -4.60
C MET A 70 -9.08 -9.21 -5.32
N ALA A 71 -7.79 -9.54 -5.42
CA ALA A 71 -7.29 -10.83 -5.89
C ALA A 71 -7.02 -11.75 -4.67
N PHE A 72 -7.71 -12.88 -4.59
CA PHE A 72 -7.51 -13.87 -3.53
C PHE A 72 -6.63 -15.02 -4.01
N GLU A 73 -5.70 -15.45 -3.17
CA GLU A 73 -4.73 -16.54 -3.46
C GLU A 73 -4.10 -16.37 -4.86
N PRO A 74 -3.58 -15.18 -5.19
CA PRO A 74 -3.17 -14.91 -6.55
C PRO A 74 -1.91 -15.70 -6.89
N ALA A 75 -1.78 -16.08 -8.18
CA ALA A 75 -0.56 -16.71 -8.68
C ALA A 75 0.65 -15.77 -8.53
N SER A 76 1.81 -16.36 -8.26
CA SER A 76 3.07 -15.60 -8.25
C SER A 76 3.40 -15.07 -9.64
N VAL A 77 4.04 -13.90 -9.68
CA VAL A 77 4.55 -13.27 -10.90
C VAL A 77 6.08 -13.32 -10.85
N ALA A 78 6.73 -13.59 -11.97
CA ALA A 78 8.18 -13.52 -12.04
C ALA A 78 8.68 -12.08 -11.78
N LEU A 79 9.87 -11.95 -11.18
CA LEU A 79 10.40 -10.61 -10.85
C LEU A 79 10.70 -9.77 -12.09
N GLU A 80 10.94 -10.42 -13.22
CA GLU A 80 11.19 -9.84 -14.55
C GLU A 80 9.90 -9.35 -15.22
N GLU A 81 8.75 -9.79 -14.75
CA GLU A 81 7.49 -9.55 -15.42
C GLU A 81 6.72 -8.34 -14.90
N ARG A 82 5.92 -7.76 -15.78
CA ARG A 82 4.86 -6.81 -15.41
C ARG A 82 3.62 -7.60 -15.03
N SER A 83 2.99 -7.21 -13.96
CA SER A 83 1.71 -7.78 -13.59
C SER A 83 0.63 -7.43 -14.61
N SER A 84 -0.14 -8.41 -15.03
CA SER A 84 -1.30 -8.24 -15.94
C SER A 84 -2.63 -8.29 -15.19
N GLN A 85 -2.68 -8.87 -13.99
CA GLN A 85 -3.90 -8.97 -13.19
C GLN A 85 -4.31 -7.60 -12.66
N GLU A 86 -5.44 -7.09 -13.14
CA GLU A 86 -6.02 -5.84 -12.67
C GLU A 86 -6.72 -6.06 -11.33
N ALA A 87 -6.29 -5.35 -10.31
CA ALA A 87 -6.93 -5.18 -9.01
C ALA A 87 -6.15 -4.13 -8.21
N ASP A 88 -6.71 -3.68 -7.09
CA ASP A 88 -6.06 -2.74 -6.19
C ASP A 88 -5.83 -3.33 -4.78
N GLY A 89 -6.28 -4.57 -4.56
CA GLY A 89 -5.97 -5.34 -3.38
C GLY A 89 -5.64 -6.79 -3.69
N SER A 90 -4.89 -7.42 -2.81
CA SER A 90 -4.64 -8.87 -2.86
C SER A 90 -4.58 -9.44 -1.45
N ALA A 91 -4.93 -10.72 -1.32
CA ALA A 91 -4.91 -11.44 -0.07
C ALA A 91 -4.41 -12.88 -0.28
N THR A 92 -3.69 -13.43 0.71
CA THR A 92 -3.15 -14.79 0.63
C THR A 92 -3.08 -15.48 1.99
N SER A 93 -3.21 -16.81 1.96
CA SER A 93 -2.91 -17.73 3.06
C SER A 93 -1.60 -18.49 2.85
N VAL A 94 -0.87 -18.24 1.74
CA VAL A 94 0.34 -18.97 1.36
C VAL A 94 1.57 -18.40 2.06
N PRO A 95 2.27 -19.15 2.92
CA PRO A 95 3.51 -18.71 3.52
C PRO A 95 4.60 -18.43 2.47
N GLY A 96 5.43 -17.42 2.73
CA GLY A 96 6.51 -17.03 1.83
C GLY A 96 6.07 -16.22 0.60
N GLN A 97 4.77 -16.09 0.32
CA GLN A 97 4.29 -15.26 -0.78
C GLN A 97 4.18 -13.80 -0.35
N ALA A 98 5.03 -12.94 -0.92
CA ALA A 98 4.98 -11.49 -0.69
C ALA A 98 3.93 -10.82 -1.58
N LEU A 99 2.90 -10.25 -0.97
CA LEU A 99 1.94 -9.36 -1.64
C LEU A 99 2.54 -7.95 -1.71
N VAL A 100 2.48 -7.33 -2.89
CA VAL A 100 3.19 -6.09 -3.17
C VAL A 100 2.30 -5.01 -3.75
N ILE A 101 2.25 -3.87 -3.09
CA ILE A 101 1.63 -2.63 -3.56
C ILE A 101 2.73 -1.62 -3.92
N LYS A 102 2.64 -1.04 -5.10
CA LYS A 102 3.58 -0.02 -5.59
C LYS A 102 2.91 1.36 -5.55
N THR A 103 3.56 2.33 -4.93
CA THR A 103 3.01 3.67 -4.73
C THR A 103 4.02 4.78 -5.04
N ALA A 104 3.50 5.94 -5.34
CA ALA A 104 4.10 7.26 -5.20
C ALA A 104 2.95 8.20 -4.85
N ASP A 105 2.77 8.47 -3.56
CA ASP A 105 1.73 9.25 -2.90
C ASP A 105 0.48 8.49 -2.44
N CYS A 106 -0.02 7.48 -3.18
CA CYS A 106 -1.16 6.68 -2.73
C CYS A 106 -0.81 5.90 -1.44
N GLN A 107 -1.82 5.60 -0.63
CA GLN A 107 -1.66 4.93 0.65
C GLN A 107 -1.60 3.41 0.45
N PRO A 108 -0.50 2.74 0.81
CA PRO A 108 -0.49 1.29 0.96
C PRO A 108 -1.07 0.93 2.33
N ILE A 109 -1.97 -0.04 2.37
CA ILE A 109 -2.50 -0.59 3.62
C ILE A 109 -2.14 -2.06 3.66
N LEU A 110 -1.39 -2.48 4.68
CA LEU A 110 -1.05 -3.87 4.91
C LEU A 110 -1.89 -4.39 6.07
N ILE A 111 -2.55 -5.52 5.88
CA ILE A 111 -3.49 -6.12 6.84
C ILE A 111 -3.01 -7.52 7.20
N ALA A 112 -3.06 -7.85 8.47
CA ALA A 112 -2.80 -9.19 8.99
C ALA A 112 -3.93 -9.64 9.92
N HIS A 113 -4.33 -10.90 9.83
CA HIS A 113 -5.20 -11.53 10.82
C HIS A 113 -4.39 -11.93 12.06
N GLU A 114 -4.97 -11.82 13.25
CA GLU A 114 -4.28 -12.09 14.53
C GLU A 114 -3.74 -13.52 14.68
N SER A 115 -4.24 -14.47 13.91
CA SER A 115 -3.67 -15.83 13.86
C SER A 115 -2.34 -15.90 13.10
N GLY A 116 -1.96 -14.86 12.34
CA GLY A 116 -0.80 -14.87 11.44
C GLY A 116 -0.94 -15.77 10.22
N LYS A 117 -2.16 -16.25 9.88
CA LYS A 117 -2.40 -17.17 8.76
C LYS A 117 -2.94 -16.52 7.49
N TYR A 118 -3.36 -15.27 7.56
CA TYR A 118 -3.94 -14.53 6.45
C TYR A 118 -3.38 -13.12 6.41
N VAL A 119 -2.99 -12.67 5.24
CA VAL A 119 -2.49 -11.30 5.03
C VAL A 119 -3.09 -10.69 3.78
N ALA A 120 -3.21 -9.36 3.75
CA ALA A 120 -3.62 -8.61 2.58
C ALA A 120 -2.81 -7.33 2.40
N ALA A 121 -2.77 -6.84 1.16
CA ALA A 121 -2.20 -5.56 0.79
C ALA A 121 -3.17 -4.79 -0.10
N LEU A 122 -3.51 -3.54 0.25
CA LEU A 122 -4.42 -2.67 -0.48
C LEU A 122 -3.70 -1.43 -0.99
N HIS A 123 -3.98 -1.05 -2.23
CA HIS A 123 -3.57 0.22 -2.83
C HIS A 123 -4.72 1.23 -2.74
N VAL A 124 -4.58 2.25 -1.92
CA VAL A 124 -5.62 3.24 -1.68
C VAL A 124 -5.14 4.63 -2.11
N GLY A 125 -5.43 5.00 -3.36
CA GLY A 125 -5.38 6.39 -3.79
C GLY A 125 -6.62 7.16 -3.33
N TRP A 126 -6.70 8.48 -3.61
CA TRP A 126 -7.88 9.27 -3.25
C TRP A 126 -9.19 8.73 -3.87
N ARG A 127 -9.11 8.19 -5.10
CA ARG A 127 -10.25 7.51 -5.74
C ARG A 127 -10.68 6.27 -4.97
N GLY A 128 -9.72 5.50 -4.45
CA GLY A 128 -9.97 4.36 -3.58
C GLY A 128 -10.70 4.77 -2.29
N ASN A 129 -10.32 5.91 -1.67
CA ASN A 129 -11.07 6.46 -0.53
C ASN A 129 -12.49 6.87 -0.92
N VAL A 130 -12.68 7.55 -2.05
CA VAL A 130 -14.02 7.94 -2.54
C VAL A 130 -14.90 6.72 -2.81
N LEU A 131 -14.32 5.65 -3.33
CA LEU A 131 -14.98 4.37 -3.57
C LEU A 131 -15.10 3.50 -2.30
N GLU A 132 -14.60 3.97 -1.15
CA GLU A 132 -14.61 3.28 0.15
C GLU A 132 -13.85 1.94 0.12
N PHE A 133 -12.77 1.89 -0.66
CA PHE A 133 -11.99 0.67 -0.81
C PHE A 133 -11.38 0.15 0.51
N PRO A 134 -10.92 0.96 1.47
CA PRO A 134 -10.53 0.43 2.78
C PRO A 134 -11.61 -0.42 3.46
N GLN A 135 -12.89 0.00 3.39
CA GLN A 135 -14.02 -0.79 3.93
C GLN A 135 -14.29 -2.03 3.11
N LYS A 136 -14.42 -1.87 1.78
CA LYS A 136 -14.71 -2.98 0.86
C LYS A 136 -13.63 -4.04 0.89
N GLY A 137 -12.35 -3.64 0.93
CA GLY A 137 -11.22 -4.55 1.00
C GLY A 137 -11.20 -5.35 2.30
N VAL A 138 -11.50 -4.72 3.45
CA VAL A 138 -11.67 -5.42 4.74
C VAL A 138 -12.84 -6.39 4.70
N THR A 139 -14.00 -5.94 4.21
CA THR A 139 -15.18 -6.80 4.09
C THR A 139 -14.89 -8.03 3.22
N ALA A 140 -14.32 -7.81 2.03
CA ALA A 140 -13.94 -8.90 1.13
C ALA A 140 -12.92 -9.86 1.78
N PHE A 141 -11.93 -9.34 2.50
CA PHE A 141 -10.96 -10.16 3.23
C PHE A 141 -11.63 -11.02 4.29
N CYS A 142 -12.53 -10.43 5.08
CA CYS A 142 -13.26 -11.14 6.12
C CYS A 142 -14.16 -12.24 5.54
N GLU A 143 -14.89 -11.93 4.47
CA GLU A 143 -15.74 -12.90 3.77
C GLU A 143 -14.91 -14.04 3.13
N GLY A 144 -13.79 -13.69 2.49
CA GLY A 144 -12.92 -14.64 1.81
C GLY A 144 -12.29 -15.69 2.73
N TYR A 145 -11.98 -15.30 3.96
CA TYR A 145 -11.33 -16.20 4.95
C TYR A 145 -12.23 -16.60 6.12
N GLY A 146 -13.47 -16.14 6.19
CA GLY A 146 -14.39 -16.46 7.27
C GLY A 146 -13.92 -15.90 8.63
N VAL A 147 -13.35 -14.72 8.68
CA VAL A 147 -12.80 -14.07 9.88
C VAL A 147 -13.53 -12.78 10.22
N SER A 148 -13.38 -12.30 11.48
CA SER A 148 -14.01 -11.06 11.94
C SER A 148 -13.07 -9.86 11.74
N PRO A 149 -13.59 -8.67 11.37
CA PRO A 149 -12.76 -7.47 11.25
C PRO A 149 -12.11 -7.04 12.56
N GLU A 150 -12.65 -7.40 13.70
CA GLU A 150 -12.07 -7.12 15.02
C GLU A 150 -10.77 -7.90 15.29
N GLU A 151 -10.55 -9.01 14.56
CA GLU A 151 -9.37 -9.86 14.62
C GLU A 151 -8.23 -9.35 13.73
N LEU A 152 -8.47 -8.29 12.94
CA LEU A 152 -7.50 -7.75 12.01
C LEU A 152 -6.62 -6.68 12.66
N LEU A 153 -5.36 -6.65 12.21
CA LEU A 153 -4.42 -5.56 12.44
C LEU A 153 -4.09 -4.94 11.08
N ALA A 154 -4.04 -3.61 11.01
CA ALA A 154 -3.71 -2.91 9.78
C ALA A 154 -2.62 -1.85 10.03
N VAL A 155 -1.71 -1.67 9.08
CA VAL A 155 -0.78 -0.55 9.04
C VAL A 155 -0.89 0.20 7.72
N ARG A 156 -1.12 1.52 7.80
CA ARG A 156 -0.99 2.43 6.67
C ARG A 156 0.47 2.84 6.54
N GLY A 157 1.04 2.64 5.37
CA GLY A 157 2.42 3.01 5.07
C GLY A 157 2.61 4.47 4.65
N PRO A 158 3.86 4.84 4.28
CA PRO A 158 4.20 6.16 3.77
C PRO A 158 3.33 6.56 2.57
N SER A 159 2.84 7.79 2.56
CA SER A 159 1.94 8.31 1.54
C SER A 159 1.87 9.84 1.59
N MET A 160 1.18 10.46 0.66
CA MET A 160 0.98 11.93 0.65
C MET A 160 0.33 12.40 1.96
N GLY A 161 1.00 13.30 2.65
CA GLY A 161 0.53 13.86 3.92
C GLY A 161 -0.61 14.87 3.78
N PRO A 162 -1.33 15.17 4.88
CA PRO A 162 -2.49 16.06 4.84
C PRO A 162 -2.19 17.46 4.29
N GLY A 163 -1.01 18.01 4.58
CA GLY A 163 -0.62 19.34 4.10
C GLY A 163 -0.27 19.42 2.61
N GLU A 164 -0.09 18.27 1.95
CA GLU A 164 0.29 18.18 0.53
C GLU A 164 -0.85 17.66 -0.36
N SER A 165 -1.97 17.26 0.25
CA SER A 165 -3.10 16.65 -0.45
C SER A 165 -4.14 17.71 -0.85
N GLU A 166 -3.73 18.64 -1.69
CA GLU A 166 -4.60 19.67 -2.24
C GLU A 166 -5.57 19.12 -3.28
N PHE A 167 -6.86 19.52 -3.17
CA PHE A 167 -7.97 19.18 -4.06
C PHE A 167 -8.83 20.42 -4.31
N THR A 168 -8.55 21.11 -5.40
CA THR A 168 -9.22 22.38 -5.76
C THR A 168 -10.68 22.21 -6.22
N ASN A 169 -11.07 20.98 -6.59
CA ASN A 169 -12.41 20.64 -7.03
C ASN A 169 -13.07 19.61 -6.07
N PHE A 170 -12.93 19.84 -4.76
CA PHE A 170 -13.38 18.92 -3.72
C PHE A 170 -14.81 18.39 -3.94
N GLU A 171 -15.77 19.26 -4.24
CA GLU A 171 -17.17 18.87 -4.43
C GLU A 171 -17.35 17.83 -5.55
N MET A 172 -16.61 18.00 -6.66
CA MET A 172 -16.68 17.06 -7.79
C MET A 172 -15.92 15.77 -7.53
N GLU A 173 -14.82 15.85 -6.76
CA GLU A 173 -13.90 14.73 -6.55
C GLU A 173 -14.31 13.86 -5.37
N PHE A 174 -14.82 14.45 -4.29
CA PHE A 174 -15.19 13.75 -3.05
C PHE A 174 -16.68 13.82 -2.73
N GLY A 175 -17.30 14.98 -2.88
CA GLY A 175 -18.69 15.25 -2.48
C GLY A 175 -18.86 15.50 -0.97
N ASP A 176 -20.05 15.92 -0.57
CA ASP A 176 -20.36 16.38 0.79
C ASP A 176 -20.11 15.36 1.90
N ARG A 177 -20.24 14.05 1.61
CA ARG A 177 -20.04 13.00 2.62
C ARG A 177 -18.63 12.93 3.20
N PHE A 178 -17.65 13.57 2.55
CA PHE A 178 -16.26 13.61 3.00
C PHE A 178 -15.84 14.98 3.54
N ARG A 179 -16.78 15.91 3.71
CA ARG A 179 -16.51 17.30 4.13
C ARG A 179 -15.77 17.38 5.46
N ASP A 180 -16.00 16.48 6.40
CA ASP A 180 -15.30 16.43 7.69
C ASP A 180 -13.79 16.18 7.58
N PHE A 181 -13.32 15.75 6.41
CA PHE A 181 -11.91 15.51 6.12
C PHE A 181 -11.27 16.60 5.27
N PHE A 182 -12.04 17.60 4.84
CA PHE A 182 -11.62 18.71 4.00
C PHE A 182 -11.38 19.98 4.80
N ASP A 183 -10.26 20.63 4.54
CA ASP A 183 -9.96 21.96 5.06
C ASP A 183 -10.16 22.99 3.93
N PRO A 184 -11.20 23.83 3.98
CA PRO A 184 -11.48 24.80 2.95
C PRO A 184 -10.46 25.96 2.90
N ALA A 185 -9.72 26.21 4.00
CA ALA A 185 -8.71 27.28 4.04
C ALA A 185 -7.46 26.92 3.23
N THR A 186 -7.08 25.64 3.25
CA THR A 186 -5.92 25.12 2.53
C THR A 186 -6.29 24.32 1.29
N GLN A 187 -7.58 24.06 1.08
CA GLN A 187 -8.12 23.15 0.04
C GLN A 187 -7.54 21.75 0.09
N THR A 188 -7.18 21.27 1.28
CA THR A 188 -6.58 19.94 1.46
C THR A 188 -7.58 18.94 2.05
N VAL A 189 -7.43 17.65 1.67
CA VAL A 189 -8.17 16.53 2.25
C VAL A 189 -7.25 15.70 3.12
N ASN A 190 -7.60 15.50 4.38
CA ASN A 190 -6.85 14.60 5.26
C ASN A 190 -7.16 13.13 4.92
N LEU A 191 -6.50 12.61 3.86
CA LEU A 191 -6.65 11.23 3.41
C LEU A 191 -6.23 10.20 4.47
N TRP A 192 -5.26 10.54 5.33
CA TRP A 192 -4.83 9.66 6.41
C TRP A 192 -5.94 9.44 7.43
N ARG A 193 -6.58 10.53 7.87
CA ARG A 193 -7.72 10.47 8.80
C ARG A 193 -8.92 9.76 8.16
N LEU A 194 -9.20 10.03 6.89
CA LEU A 194 -10.27 9.38 6.13
C LEU A 194 -10.08 7.87 6.05
N THR A 195 -8.87 7.42 5.70
CA THR A 195 -8.55 5.98 5.65
C THR A 195 -8.73 5.30 7.01
N VAL A 196 -8.25 5.92 8.10
CA VAL A 196 -8.46 5.38 9.46
C VAL A 196 -9.95 5.30 9.80
N ALA A 197 -10.74 6.31 9.43
CA ALA A 197 -12.19 6.31 9.66
C ALA A 197 -12.86 5.15 8.90
N GLN A 198 -12.49 4.93 7.64
CA GLN A 198 -13.02 3.84 6.81
C GLN A 198 -12.64 2.45 7.33
N LEU A 199 -11.40 2.24 7.80
CA LEU A 199 -11.00 0.98 8.45
C LEU A 199 -11.80 0.72 9.74
N ARG A 200 -12.06 1.76 10.53
CA ARG A 200 -12.92 1.65 11.73
C ARG A 200 -14.38 1.34 11.38
N GLN A 201 -14.90 1.98 10.34
CA GLN A 201 -16.27 1.71 9.84
C GLN A 201 -16.41 0.27 9.33
N ALA A 202 -15.32 -0.31 8.83
CA ALA A 202 -15.27 -1.74 8.46
C ALA A 202 -15.23 -2.69 9.67
N GLY A 203 -15.09 -2.17 10.90
CA GLY A 203 -15.09 -2.95 12.14
C GLY A 203 -13.72 -3.18 12.79
N LEU A 204 -12.62 -2.65 12.23
CA LEU A 204 -11.32 -2.74 12.90
C LEU A 204 -11.32 -1.93 14.19
N ARG A 205 -10.75 -2.49 15.24
CA ARG A 205 -10.53 -1.80 16.51
C ARG A 205 -9.49 -0.69 16.34
N ARG A 206 -9.71 0.47 16.94
CA ARG A 206 -8.82 1.63 16.80
C ARG A 206 -7.38 1.33 17.21
N GLU A 207 -7.18 0.58 18.27
CA GLU A 207 -5.86 0.17 18.80
C GLU A 207 -5.13 -0.85 17.92
N ARG A 208 -5.81 -1.40 16.90
CA ARG A 208 -5.24 -2.33 15.91
C ARG A 208 -4.96 -1.66 14.55
N ILE A 209 -5.18 -0.35 14.46
CA ILE A 209 -4.87 0.44 13.27
C ILE A 209 -3.64 1.29 13.54
N PHE A 210 -2.56 0.98 12.85
CA PHE A 210 -1.26 1.64 12.94
C PHE A 210 -1.02 2.52 11.71
N SER A 211 -0.09 3.48 11.82
CA SER A 211 0.32 4.29 10.69
C SER A 211 1.79 4.68 10.77
N LEU A 212 2.43 4.75 9.61
CA LEU A 212 3.69 5.43 9.44
C LEU A 212 3.38 6.79 8.82
N ASP A 213 3.36 7.82 9.65
CA ASP A 213 3.00 9.19 9.24
C ASP A 213 4.18 9.89 8.55
N LEU A 214 4.67 9.27 7.46
CA LEU A 214 5.75 9.74 6.62
C LEU A 214 5.19 10.27 5.31
N CYS A 215 5.32 11.59 5.09
CA CYS A 215 4.80 12.23 3.88
C CYS A 215 5.76 12.01 2.70
N THR A 216 5.29 11.34 1.64
CA THR A 216 6.11 11.07 0.45
C THR A 216 6.44 12.31 -0.36
N VAL A 217 5.63 13.37 -0.27
CA VAL A 217 5.87 14.63 -0.97
C VAL A 217 6.97 15.44 -0.28
N SER A 218 6.89 15.57 1.04
CA SER A 218 7.84 16.39 1.82
C SER A 218 9.18 15.71 2.07
N LEU A 219 9.22 14.35 2.07
CA LEU A 219 10.41 13.56 2.34
C LEU A 219 11.06 13.08 1.03
N PRO A 220 12.27 13.55 0.68
CA PRO A 220 12.96 13.18 -0.56
C PRO A 220 13.38 11.70 -0.62
N GLU A 221 13.36 11.00 0.52
CA GLU A 221 13.61 9.57 0.64
C GLU A 221 12.47 8.70 0.05
N PHE A 222 11.39 9.31 -0.45
CA PHE A 222 10.29 8.61 -1.10
C PHE A 222 10.05 9.10 -2.52
N HIS A 223 9.59 8.21 -3.38
CA HIS A 223 9.02 8.59 -4.67
C HIS A 223 7.70 9.31 -4.45
N SER A 224 7.50 10.44 -5.14
CA SER A 224 6.28 11.21 -5.11
C SER A 224 5.89 11.68 -6.50
N TYR A 225 4.70 11.25 -6.96
CA TYR A 225 4.14 11.74 -8.22
C TYR A 225 3.69 13.20 -8.11
N ARG A 226 3.21 13.63 -6.94
CA ARG A 226 2.82 15.04 -6.71
C ARG A 226 4.01 15.97 -6.91
N ARG A 227 5.18 15.60 -6.39
CA ARG A 227 6.43 16.37 -6.49
C ARG A 227 7.10 16.22 -7.85
N ASP A 228 7.33 15.00 -8.30
CA ASP A 228 8.26 14.67 -9.39
C ASP A 228 7.56 14.36 -10.73
N LYS A 229 6.22 14.25 -10.74
CA LYS A 229 5.39 13.97 -11.93
C LYS A 229 5.86 12.72 -12.68
N ALA A 230 6.13 12.83 -13.97
CA ALA A 230 6.51 11.70 -14.84
C ALA A 230 7.89 11.10 -14.50
N ASP A 231 8.75 11.82 -13.78
CA ASP A 231 10.07 11.34 -13.37
C ASP A 231 10.03 10.54 -12.05
N SER A 232 8.85 10.42 -11.44
CA SER A 232 8.67 9.64 -10.22
C SER A 232 8.70 8.15 -10.49
N GLY A 233 9.63 7.42 -9.82
CA GLY A 233 9.56 5.96 -9.69
C GLY A 233 8.43 5.52 -8.76
N ARG A 234 8.52 4.27 -8.27
CA ARG A 234 7.57 3.72 -7.28
C ARG A 234 8.35 2.99 -6.18
N GLN A 235 8.06 3.34 -4.93
CA GLN A 235 8.36 2.46 -3.80
C GLN A 235 7.35 1.33 -3.73
N ALA A 236 7.69 0.29 -2.97
CA ALA A 236 6.81 -0.84 -2.71
C ALA A 236 6.54 -1.00 -1.21
N SER A 237 5.36 -1.51 -0.93
CA SER A 237 4.96 -2.00 0.38
C SER A 237 4.64 -3.48 0.26
N LEU A 238 5.27 -4.29 1.12
CA LEU A 238 5.22 -5.74 1.06
C LEU A 238 4.70 -6.31 2.37
N ILE A 239 3.88 -7.36 2.27
CA ILE A 239 3.48 -8.17 3.42
C ILE A 239 3.51 -9.66 3.06
N TRP A 240 4.03 -10.49 3.95
CA TRP A 240 4.02 -11.94 3.81
C TRP A 240 4.12 -12.63 5.18
N MET A 241 3.76 -13.90 5.19
CA MET A 241 3.95 -14.80 6.33
C MET A 241 5.25 -15.61 6.13
N ARG A 242 5.99 -15.86 7.21
CA ARG A 242 7.17 -16.75 7.21
C ARG A 242 6.77 -18.21 7.25
#